data_23ea9cfa6cf375b48b218b78b6594024
#
_entry.id   23ea9cfa6cf375b48b218b78b6594024
#
_cell.length_a   1.000
_cell.length_b   1.000
_cell.length_c   1.000
_cell.angle_alpha   90.00
_cell.angle_beta   90.00
_cell.angle_gamma   90.00
#
_symmetry.space_group_name_H-M   'P 1'
#
loop_
_entity.id
_entity.type
_entity.pdbx_description
1 polymer ?
#
loop_
_entity_poly.entity_id
_entity_poly.type
_entity_poly.pdbx_seq_one_letter_code
_entity_poly.pdbx_strand_id
1 'polypeptide(L)'
;MNIQQLTRSVFTAMNSRDFSELEQNITDNVAFDFPGAGRIDGKKRVILFLKALQRKYPRLVFTISEIIISSDRSCAVWTNDGVSSEGNPYRNSGITLLHITDGKISFISDYFKDTSFVVRS
;
A
#
# COMPACT_ATOMS: atom_id res chain seq x y z
N MET A 1 17.77 -0.75 -5.54
CA MET A 1 17.13 0.14 -4.54
C MET A 1 17.41 -0.38 -3.14
N ASN A 2 17.64 0.51 -2.18
CA ASN A 2 17.70 0.10 -0.78
C ASN A 2 16.28 -0.09 -0.21
N ILE A 3 16.18 -0.60 1.02
CA ILE A 3 14.87 -0.91 1.63
C ILE A 3 14.03 0.34 1.84
N GLN A 4 14.65 1.46 2.19
CA GLN A 4 13.92 2.72 2.34
C GLN A 4 13.30 3.16 1.01
N GLN A 5 14.06 3.10 -0.08
CA GLN A 5 13.56 3.44 -1.40
C GLN A 5 12.44 2.50 -1.86
N LEU A 6 12.60 1.19 -1.61
CA LEU A 6 11.55 0.21 -1.92
C LEU A 6 10.27 0.52 -1.15
N THR A 7 10.40 0.84 0.13
CA THR A 7 9.26 1.17 0.98
C THR A 7 8.52 2.40 0.44
N ARG A 8 9.27 3.46 0.10
CA ARG A 8 8.68 4.68 -0.46
C ARG A 8 8.02 4.45 -1.82
N SER A 9 8.54 3.51 -2.62
CA SER A 9 8.01 3.26 -3.95
C SER A 9 6.55 2.80 -3.96
N VAL A 10 6.10 2.12 -2.91
CA VAL A 10 4.70 1.72 -2.77
C VAL A 10 3.80 2.96 -2.73
N PHE A 11 4.17 3.93 -1.91
CA PHE A 11 3.36 5.14 -1.70
C PHE A 11 3.50 6.11 -2.87
N THR A 12 4.67 6.17 -3.49
CA THR A 12 4.85 6.93 -4.72
C THR A 12 3.93 6.42 -5.82
N ALA A 13 3.81 5.11 -5.98
CA ALA A 13 2.90 4.51 -6.95
C ALA A 13 1.44 4.86 -6.63
N MET A 14 1.05 4.78 -5.36
CA MET A 14 -0.30 5.14 -4.95
C MET A 14 -0.60 6.61 -5.22
N ASN A 15 0.34 7.50 -4.92
CA ASN A 15 0.16 8.94 -5.10
C ASN A 15 0.18 9.37 -6.57
N SER A 16 1.07 8.77 -7.38
CA SER A 16 1.22 9.13 -8.78
C SER A 16 0.23 8.42 -9.71
N ARG A 17 -0.36 7.31 -9.23
CA ARG A 17 -1.21 6.41 -10.00
C ARG A 17 -0.48 5.67 -11.12
N ASP A 18 0.84 5.66 -11.07
CA ASP A 18 1.68 4.93 -12.01
C ASP A 18 2.32 3.76 -11.26
N PHE A 19 1.92 2.54 -11.61
CA PHE A 19 2.39 1.32 -10.95
C PHE A 19 3.52 0.63 -11.71
N SER A 20 4.01 1.20 -12.80
CA SER A 20 5.00 0.52 -13.63
C SER A 20 6.30 0.22 -12.89
N GLU A 21 6.78 1.16 -12.07
CA GLU A 21 7.98 0.94 -11.25
C GLU A 21 7.70 -0.07 -10.14
N LEU A 22 6.55 0.04 -9.49
CA LEU A 22 6.19 -0.90 -8.42
C LEU A 22 6.12 -2.33 -8.92
N GLU A 23 5.59 -2.55 -10.13
CA GLU A 23 5.56 -3.89 -10.74
C GLU A 23 6.94 -4.52 -10.83
N GLN A 24 7.98 -3.70 -11.07
CA GLN A 24 9.35 -4.18 -11.13
C GLN A 24 9.96 -4.41 -9.74
N ASN A 25 9.41 -3.76 -8.72
CA ASN A 25 9.95 -3.78 -7.36
C ASN A 25 9.31 -4.85 -6.47
N ILE A 26 8.33 -5.59 -6.96
CA ILE A 26 7.67 -6.66 -6.20
C ILE A 26 7.97 -8.02 -6.84
N THR A 27 7.95 -9.07 -6.01
CA THR A 27 8.18 -10.44 -6.51
C THR A 27 6.96 -10.94 -7.25
N ASP A 28 7.14 -11.93 -8.13
CA ASP A 28 6.01 -12.52 -8.86
C ASP A 28 4.99 -13.17 -7.94
N ASN A 29 5.44 -13.69 -6.80
CA ASN A 29 4.58 -14.33 -5.80
C ASN A 29 4.26 -13.41 -4.62
N VAL A 30 4.37 -12.10 -4.79
CA VAL A 30 4.06 -11.14 -3.73
C VAL A 30 2.67 -11.39 -3.16
N ALA A 31 2.51 -11.20 -1.86
CA ALA A 31 1.21 -11.27 -1.20
C ALA A 31 0.88 -9.93 -0.56
N PHE A 32 -0.39 -9.56 -0.58
CA PHE A 32 -0.88 -8.36 0.05
C PHE A 32 -2.02 -8.74 0.99
N ASP A 33 -1.87 -8.39 2.26
CA ASP A 33 -2.91 -8.58 3.27
C ASP A 33 -3.55 -7.22 3.55
N PHE A 34 -4.82 -7.09 3.19
CA PHE A 34 -5.55 -5.83 3.28
C PHE A 34 -6.78 -6.00 4.16
N PRO A 35 -7.03 -5.08 5.11
CA PRO A 35 -8.19 -5.19 6.00
C PRO A 35 -9.50 -5.31 5.20
N GLY A 36 -10.26 -6.37 5.50
CA GLY A 36 -11.54 -6.65 4.86
C GLY A 36 -11.48 -7.45 3.57
N ALA A 37 -10.35 -7.41 2.86
CA ALA A 37 -10.17 -8.19 1.63
C ALA A 37 -9.40 -9.49 1.87
N GLY A 38 -8.68 -9.56 2.99
CA GLY A 38 -7.82 -10.69 3.29
C GLY A 38 -6.58 -10.72 2.43
N ARG A 39 -6.02 -11.91 2.24
CA ARG A 39 -4.77 -12.08 1.52
C ARG A 39 -4.99 -12.22 0.03
N ILE A 40 -4.25 -11.42 -0.72
CA ILE A 40 -4.25 -11.44 -2.19
C ILE A 40 -2.86 -11.89 -2.63
N ASP A 41 -2.78 -12.95 -3.42
CA ASP A 41 -1.52 -13.55 -3.85
C ASP A 41 -1.27 -13.30 -5.33
N GLY A 42 -0.02 -12.98 -5.67
CA GLY A 42 0.45 -12.84 -7.03
C GLY A 42 0.49 -11.40 -7.52
N LYS A 43 1.55 -11.09 -8.27
CA LYS A 43 1.82 -9.72 -8.76
C LYS A 43 0.62 -9.12 -9.51
N LYS A 44 0.06 -9.84 -10.46
CA LYS A 44 -1.05 -9.32 -11.27
C LYS A 44 -2.26 -8.96 -10.41
N ARG A 45 -2.62 -9.85 -9.48
CA ARG A 45 -3.78 -9.65 -8.61
C ARG A 45 -3.56 -8.49 -7.64
N VAL A 46 -2.35 -8.38 -7.10
CA VAL A 46 -2.00 -7.28 -6.19
C VAL A 46 -2.08 -5.93 -6.93
N ILE A 47 -1.50 -5.83 -8.11
CA ILE A 47 -1.55 -4.59 -8.89
C ILE A 47 -2.99 -4.23 -9.26
N LEU A 48 -3.80 -5.20 -9.69
CA LEU A 48 -5.22 -4.95 -9.99
C LEU A 48 -5.97 -4.44 -8.77
N PHE A 49 -5.68 -5.00 -7.60
CA PHE A 49 -6.30 -4.57 -6.36
C PHE A 49 -5.94 -3.12 -6.02
N LEU A 50 -4.66 -2.76 -6.16
CA LEU A 50 -4.20 -1.39 -5.91
C LEU A 50 -4.86 -0.40 -6.87
N LYS A 51 -4.99 -0.77 -8.14
CA LYS A 51 -5.68 0.07 -9.13
C LYS A 51 -7.16 0.25 -8.78
N ALA A 52 -7.80 -0.81 -8.26
CA ALA A 52 -9.20 -0.72 -7.82
C ALA A 52 -9.36 0.22 -6.63
N LEU A 53 -8.42 0.17 -5.67
CA LEU A 53 -8.42 1.10 -4.54
C LEU A 53 -8.32 2.54 -5.02
N GLN A 54 -7.47 2.81 -6.00
CA GLN A 54 -7.33 4.17 -6.55
C GLN A 54 -8.60 4.66 -7.24
N ARG A 55 -9.31 3.78 -7.91
CA ARG A 55 -10.59 4.17 -8.53
C ARG A 55 -11.65 4.51 -7.48
N LYS A 56 -11.62 3.80 -6.35
CA LYS A 56 -12.55 4.08 -5.24
C LYS A 56 -12.21 5.39 -4.53
N TYR A 57 -10.93 5.74 -4.46
CA TYR A 57 -10.44 6.95 -3.81
C TYR A 57 -9.54 7.73 -4.77
N PRO A 58 -10.11 8.39 -5.78
CA PRO A 58 -9.32 8.94 -6.90
C PRO A 58 -8.37 10.08 -6.53
N ARG A 59 -8.54 10.69 -5.37
CA ARG A 59 -7.69 11.81 -4.92
C ARG A 59 -7.05 11.54 -3.57
N LEU A 60 -6.85 10.27 -3.23
CA LEU A 60 -6.22 9.91 -1.98
C LEU A 60 -4.71 10.16 -2.08
N VAL A 61 -4.16 10.90 -1.11
CA VAL A 61 -2.72 11.18 -1.03
C VAL A 61 -2.18 10.63 0.29
N PHE A 62 -1.11 9.87 0.20
CA PHE A 62 -0.40 9.33 1.36
C PHE A 62 0.78 10.21 1.71
N THR A 63 0.97 10.43 3.01
CA THR A 63 2.15 11.12 3.55
C THR A 63 2.82 10.20 4.55
N ILE A 64 4.09 9.86 4.29
CA ILE A 64 4.87 9.03 5.20
C ILE A 64 5.48 9.92 6.27
N SER A 65 5.21 9.62 7.54
CA SER A 65 5.80 10.34 8.67
C SER A 65 7.05 9.66 9.21
N GLU A 66 7.18 8.34 9.03
CA GLU A 66 8.27 7.58 9.62
C GLU A 66 8.45 6.26 8.87
N ILE A 67 9.70 5.82 8.70
CA ILE A 67 10.02 4.49 8.19
C ILE A 67 10.94 3.82 9.19
N ILE A 68 10.56 2.63 9.63
CA ILE A 68 11.34 1.80 10.56
C ILE A 68 11.82 0.58 9.78
N ILE A 69 13.13 0.34 9.80
CA ILE A 69 13.75 -0.77 9.08
C ILE A 69 14.46 -1.67 10.07
N SER A 70 14.22 -2.96 9.97
CA SER A 70 14.93 -3.98 10.74
C SER A 70 15.20 -5.17 9.84
N SER A 71 16.48 -5.42 9.53
CA SER A 71 16.90 -6.49 8.64
C SER A 71 16.19 -6.37 7.27
N ASP A 72 15.46 -7.41 6.86
CA ASP A 72 14.72 -7.45 5.60
C ASP A 72 13.23 -7.07 5.75
N ARG A 73 12.92 -6.30 6.80
CA ARG A 73 11.57 -5.83 7.12
C ARG A 73 11.55 -4.33 7.19
N SER A 74 10.45 -3.73 6.79
CA SER A 74 10.23 -2.30 7.01
C SER A 74 8.77 -2.04 7.39
N CYS A 75 8.58 -0.93 8.13
CA CYS A 75 7.25 -0.39 8.42
C CYS A 75 7.22 1.07 8.01
N ALA A 76 6.24 1.45 7.24
CA ALA A 76 5.96 2.85 6.94
C ALA A 76 4.79 3.31 7.79
N VAL A 77 4.99 4.36 8.58
CA VAL A 77 3.92 5.02 9.33
C VAL A 77 3.41 6.15 8.46
N TRP A 78 2.11 6.17 8.19
CA TRP A 78 1.56 7.11 7.21
C TRP A 78 0.20 7.66 7.65
N THR A 79 -0.15 8.78 7.04
CA THR A 79 -1.51 9.32 7.02
C THR A 79 -1.96 9.41 5.58
N ASN A 80 -3.25 9.35 5.34
CA ASN A 80 -3.80 9.64 4.02
C ASN A 80 -4.99 10.60 4.14
N ASP A 81 -5.28 11.25 3.02
CA ASP A 81 -6.25 12.33 2.97
C ASP A 81 -6.77 12.44 1.54
N GLY A 82 -8.07 12.56 1.38
CA GLY A 82 -8.65 12.64 0.05
C GLY A 82 -10.16 12.65 0.05
N VAL A 83 -10.71 12.28 -1.10
CA VAL A 83 -12.16 12.27 -1.33
C VAL A 83 -12.50 10.96 -2.03
N SER A 84 -13.58 10.32 -1.60
CA SER A 84 -14.06 9.10 -2.27
C SER A 84 -14.65 9.43 -3.64
N SER A 85 -14.91 8.40 -4.46
CA SER A 85 -15.57 8.56 -5.75
C SER A 85 -16.96 9.18 -5.63
N GLU A 86 -17.58 9.08 -4.46
CA GLU A 86 -18.90 9.69 -4.18
C GLU A 86 -18.81 11.12 -3.67
N GLY A 87 -17.58 11.67 -3.58
CA GLY A 87 -17.38 13.06 -3.11
C GLY A 87 -17.28 13.22 -1.61
N ASN A 88 -17.24 12.13 -0.83
CA ASN A 88 -17.16 12.20 0.62
C ASN A 88 -15.70 12.32 1.07
N PRO A 89 -15.40 13.22 2.04
CA PRO A 89 -14.06 13.31 2.60
C PRO A 89 -13.63 11.97 3.21
N TYR A 90 -12.36 11.63 3.00
CA TYR A 90 -11.77 10.42 3.58
C TYR A 90 -10.42 10.74 4.18
N ARG A 91 -10.19 10.26 5.38
CA ARG A 91 -8.92 10.41 6.08
C ARG A 91 -8.66 9.19 6.94
N ASN A 92 -7.44 8.72 6.95
CA ASN A 92 -7.03 7.61 7.78
C ASN A 92 -5.56 7.72 8.13
N SER A 93 -5.11 6.86 9.01
CA SER A 93 -3.69 6.69 9.31
C SER A 93 -3.46 5.21 9.64
N GLY A 94 -2.21 4.81 9.53
CA GLY A 94 -1.87 3.42 9.80
C GLY A 94 -0.41 3.15 9.56
N ILE A 95 -0.10 1.87 9.48
CA ILE A 95 1.22 1.39 9.11
C ILE A 95 1.10 0.33 8.03
N THR A 96 2.14 0.24 7.21
CA THR A 96 2.28 -0.80 6.21
C THR A 96 3.56 -1.55 6.49
N LEU A 97 3.44 -2.85 6.71
CA LEU A 97 4.58 -3.75 6.92
C LEU A 97 4.99 -4.34 5.58
N LEU A 98 6.30 -4.32 5.29
CA LEU A 98 6.86 -4.93 4.10
C LEU A 98 7.88 -6.00 4.47
N HIS A 99 7.87 -7.10 3.73
CA HIS A 99 8.96 -8.08 3.72
C HIS A 99 9.73 -7.91 2.41
N ILE A 100 11.05 -7.94 2.48
CA ILE A 100 11.94 -7.82 1.32
C ILE A 100 12.65 -9.14 1.11
N THR A 101 12.64 -9.63 -0.12
CA THR A 101 13.31 -10.88 -0.51
C THR A 101 14.06 -10.63 -1.80
N ASP A 102 15.37 -10.87 -1.79
CA ASP A 102 16.23 -10.70 -2.97
C ASP A 102 16.09 -9.32 -3.62
N GLY A 103 16.03 -8.29 -2.79
CA GLY A 103 15.97 -6.91 -3.26
C GLY A 103 14.61 -6.46 -3.76
N LYS A 104 13.55 -7.25 -3.57
CA LYS A 104 12.20 -6.91 -3.99
C LYS A 104 11.21 -7.11 -2.85
N ILE A 105 10.08 -6.44 -2.94
CA ILE A 105 9.00 -6.57 -1.96
C ILE A 105 8.28 -7.88 -2.20
N SER A 106 8.23 -8.75 -1.18
CA SER A 106 7.57 -10.06 -1.26
C SER A 106 6.29 -10.15 -0.46
N PHE A 107 6.05 -9.20 0.45
CA PHE A 107 4.85 -9.18 1.27
C PHE A 107 4.53 -7.75 1.68
N ILE A 108 3.25 -7.42 1.64
CA ILE A 108 2.72 -6.11 2.04
C ILE A 108 1.53 -6.38 2.96
N SER A 109 1.49 -5.72 4.13
CA SER A 109 0.36 -5.85 5.04
C SER A 109 0.00 -4.48 5.62
N ASP A 110 -1.25 -4.08 5.45
CA ASP A 110 -1.76 -2.81 5.93
C ASP A 110 -2.52 -2.96 7.24
N TYR A 111 -2.32 -1.99 8.15
CA TYR A 111 -3.01 -1.88 9.44
C TYR A 111 -3.49 -0.44 9.58
N PHE A 112 -4.81 -0.25 9.67
CA PHE A 112 -5.41 1.08 9.72
C PHE A 112 -5.94 1.39 11.11
N LYS A 113 -5.93 2.67 11.49
CA LYS A 113 -6.53 3.09 12.74
C LYS A 113 -8.06 3.08 12.68
N ASP A 114 -8.62 3.53 11.56
CA ASP A 114 -10.07 3.52 11.36
C ASP A 114 -10.42 2.44 10.34
N THR A 115 -11.07 1.38 10.81
CA THR A 115 -11.51 0.26 9.97
C THR A 115 -13.01 0.28 9.71
N SER A 116 -13.70 1.35 10.06
CA SER A 116 -15.16 1.43 9.89
C SER A 116 -15.60 1.24 8.44
N PHE A 117 -14.77 1.65 7.48
CA PHE A 117 -15.06 1.46 6.05
C PHE A 117 -15.14 -0.02 5.65
N VAL A 118 -14.47 -0.89 6.37
CA VAL A 118 -14.46 -2.34 6.09
C VAL A 118 -15.83 -2.95 6.38
N VAL A 119 -16.48 -2.47 7.41
CA VAL A 119 -17.80 -2.97 7.84
C VAL A 119 -18.89 -2.59 6.85
N ARG A 120 -18.68 -1.53 6.08
CA ARG A 120 -19.65 -0.99 5.11
C ARG A 120 -19.55 -1.58 3.72
N SER A 121 -18.52 -2.37 3.48
CA SER A 121 -18.26 -2.92 2.14
C SER A 121 -19.15 -4.12 1.80
#